data_34785f6ca753251d8b4c6f6dcd7331f2
#
_entry.id   34785f6ca753251d8b4c6f6dcd7331f2
#
_cell.length_a   1.000
_cell.length_b   1.000
_cell.length_c   1.000
_cell.angle_alpha   90.00
_cell.angle_beta   90.00
_cell.angle_gamma   90.00
#
_symmetry.space_group_name_H-M   'P 1'
#
loop_
_entity.id
_entity.type
_entity.pdbx_description
1 polymer ?
#
loop_
_entity_poly.entity_id
_entity_poly.type
_entity_poly.pdbx_seq_one_letter_code
_entity_poly.pdbx_strand_id
1 'polypeptide(L)'
;MAERSLLLVLHDVAPETWPDYRPFVEAVDALGEVPMTWLVVPDFHHRNPLEADEKFCKLLSRRVTRGDELALHGFYHYDDAPPPRTPGQYFMRRIYTWEGEFYALDHAEAKTRLAAGIELFRRRGWPLHGFV
;
A
#
# COMPACT_ATOMS: atom_id res chain seq x y z
N MET A 1 -11.17 16.91 29.82
CA MET A 1 -10.77 15.50 29.56
C MET A 1 -10.02 15.46 28.25
N ALA A 2 -8.93 14.73 28.17
CA ALA A 2 -8.25 14.53 26.90
C ALA A 2 -9.15 13.69 25.96
N GLU A 3 -9.39 14.19 24.77
CA GLU A 3 -10.09 13.44 23.73
C GLU A 3 -9.21 12.27 23.29
N ARG A 4 -9.77 11.06 23.27
CA ARG A 4 -9.05 9.87 22.80
C ARG A 4 -9.54 9.55 21.39
N SER A 5 -8.62 9.46 20.45
CA SER A 5 -8.89 9.07 19.07
C SER A 5 -8.18 7.76 18.72
N LEU A 6 -8.78 6.97 17.84
CA LEU A 6 -8.23 5.75 17.30
C LEU A 6 -8.18 5.90 15.77
N LEU A 7 -7.02 5.62 15.18
CA LEU A 7 -6.85 5.55 13.74
C LEU A 7 -6.71 4.07 13.33
N LEU A 8 -7.53 3.65 12.39
CA LEU A 8 -7.44 2.31 11.79
C LEU A 8 -6.69 2.41 10.47
N VAL A 9 -5.59 1.67 10.36
CA VAL A 9 -4.74 1.65 9.16
C VAL A 9 -4.55 0.20 8.72
N LEU A 10 -4.84 -0.09 7.45
CA LEU A 10 -4.57 -1.38 6.82
C LEU A 10 -3.29 -1.25 6.00
N HIS A 11 -2.28 -2.07 6.33
CA HIS A 11 -1.04 -2.17 5.56
C HIS A 11 -1.18 -3.14 4.39
N ASP A 12 -0.29 -3.03 3.41
CA ASP A 12 -0.13 -4.02 2.32
C ASP A 12 -1.43 -4.33 1.59
N VAL A 13 -2.24 -3.31 1.35
CA VAL A 13 -3.55 -3.49 0.72
C VAL A 13 -3.39 -3.74 -0.78
N ALA A 14 -3.72 -4.95 -1.20
CA ALA A 14 -3.63 -5.42 -2.58
C ALA A 14 -4.71 -6.48 -2.85
N PRO A 15 -5.00 -6.82 -4.12
CA PRO A 15 -5.93 -7.90 -4.43
C PRO A 15 -5.54 -9.24 -3.77
N GLU A 16 -4.23 -9.50 -3.66
CA GLU A 16 -3.69 -10.73 -3.06
C GLU A 16 -3.91 -10.82 -1.55
N THR A 17 -3.80 -9.70 -0.84
CA THR A 17 -3.97 -9.65 0.63
C THR A 17 -5.42 -9.41 1.06
N TRP A 18 -6.28 -8.99 0.15
CA TRP A 18 -7.66 -8.66 0.45
C TRP A 18 -8.46 -9.78 1.14
N PRO A 19 -8.32 -11.07 0.76
CA PRO A 19 -9.05 -12.15 1.44
C PRO A 19 -8.78 -12.20 2.96
N ASP A 20 -7.57 -11.85 3.38
CA ASP A 20 -7.18 -11.87 4.80
C ASP A 20 -7.75 -10.66 5.55
N TYR A 21 -7.83 -9.49 4.91
CA TYR A 21 -8.36 -8.27 5.51
C TYR A 21 -9.89 -8.19 5.51
N ARG A 22 -10.53 -8.85 4.57
CA ARG A 22 -11.98 -8.75 4.38
C ARG A 22 -12.78 -9.01 5.64
N PRO A 23 -12.55 -10.08 6.43
CA PRO A 23 -13.33 -10.32 7.65
C PRO A 23 -13.18 -9.21 8.69
N PHE A 24 -11.97 -8.63 8.81
CA PHE A 24 -11.74 -7.49 9.70
C PHE A 24 -12.52 -6.25 9.24
N VAL A 25 -12.44 -5.92 7.96
CA VAL A 25 -13.14 -4.76 7.40
C VAL A 25 -14.65 -4.90 7.54
N GLU A 26 -15.21 -6.09 7.27
CA GLU A 26 -16.63 -6.39 7.46
C GLU A 26 -17.04 -6.24 8.94
N ALA A 27 -16.19 -6.65 9.87
CA ALA A 27 -16.46 -6.49 11.31
C ALA A 27 -16.45 -5.00 11.73
N VAL A 28 -15.51 -4.20 11.21
CA VAL A 28 -15.47 -2.74 11.45
C VAL A 28 -16.69 -2.07 10.84
N ASP A 29 -17.07 -2.45 9.62
CA ASP A 29 -18.26 -1.89 8.94
C ASP A 29 -19.56 -2.18 9.70
N ALA A 30 -19.65 -3.30 10.40
CA ALA A 30 -20.77 -3.62 11.25
C ALA A 30 -20.92 -2.71 12.49
N LEU A 31 -19.85 -2.00 12.89
CA LEU A 31 -19.89 -1.01 13.98
C LEU A 31 -20.44 0.35 13.52
N GLY A 32 -20.59 0.57 12.22
CA GLY A 32 -21.06 1.81 11.64
C GLY A 32 -20.04 2.43 10.67
N GLU A 33 -20.15 3.74 10.44
CA GLU A 33 -19.26 4.46 9.51
C GLU A 33 -17.96 4.85 10.20
N VAL A 34 -17.07 3.87 10.41
CA VAL A 34 -15.72 4.09 10.94
C VAL A 34 -14.78 4.24 9.75
N PRO A 35 -14.18 5.43 9.53
CA PRO A 35 -13.23 5.63 8.45
C PRO A 35 -11.92 4.90 8.73
N MET A 36 -11.29 4.39 7.66
CA MET A 36 -10.00 3.71 7.70
C MET A 36 -9.04 4.30 6.67
N THR A 37 -7.75 4.20 6.94
CA THR A 37 -6.69 4.49 5.96
C THR A 37 -6.19 3.17 5.38
N TRP A 38 -6.11 3.09 4.06
CA TRP A 38 -5.70 1.92 3.30
C TRP A 38 -4.37 2.19 2.63
N LEU A 39 -3.31 1.50 3.03
CA LEU A 39 -1.98 1.61 2.43
C LEU A 39 -1.91 0.68 1.22
N VAL A 40 -2.11 1.25 0.04
CA VAL A 40 -2.33 0.51 -1.22
C VAL A 40 -1.00 0.25 -1.92
N VAL A 41 -0.77 -1.03 -2.27
CA VAL A 41 0.38 -1.47 -3.06
C VAL A 41 -0.07 -1.74 -4.50
N PRO A 42 0.47 -1.01 -5.50
CA PRO A 42 0.06 -1.14 -6.91
C PRO A 42 0.29 -2.51 -7.54
N ASP A 43 1.40 -3.18 -7.22
CA ASP A 43 1.72 -4.50 -7.76
C ASP A 43 2.48 -5.33 -6.71
N PHE A 44 1.74 -5.86 -5.76
CA PHE A 44 2.28 -6.54 -4.59
C PHE A 44 3.18 -7.71 -4.99
N HIS A 45 4.49 -7.61 -4.65
CA HIS A 45 5.53 -8.60 -4.92
C HIS A 45 5.65 -9.01 -6.40
N HIS A 46 5.34 -8.11 -7.36
CA HIS A 46 5.32 -8.37 -8.80
C HIS A 46 4.39 -9.50 -9.24
N ARG A 47 3.32 -9.78 -8.49
CA ARG A 47 2.49 -10.96 -8.75
C ARG A 47 1.13 -10.65 -9.33
N ASN A 48 0.53 -9.54 -8.91
CA ASN A 48 -0.84 -9.25 -9.27
C ASN A 48 -1.06 -7.73 -9.32
N PRO A 49 -0.83 -7.10 -10.49
CA PRO A 49 -1.08 -5.68 -10.65
C PRO A 49 -2.52 -5.33 -10.26
N LEU A 50 -2.68 -4.37 -9.37
CA LEU A 50 -3.98 -3.94 -8.84
C LEU A 50 -4.93 -3.55 -9.97
N GLU A 51 -4.44 -2.91 -11.03
CA GLU A 51 -5.25 -2.50 -12.18
C GLU A 51 -5.82 -3.68 -12.97
N ALA A 52 -5.28 -4.89 -12.84
CA ALA A 52 -5.82 -6.09 -13.47
C ALA A 52 -7.07 -6.63 -12.73
N ASP A 53 -7.30 -6.22 -11.47
CA ASP A 53 -8.48 -6.60 -10.70
C ASP A 53 -9.49 -5.44 -10.61
N GLU A 54 -10.35 -5.34 -11.60
CA GLU A 54 -11.37 -4.29 -11.66
C GLU A 54 -12.39 -4.38 -10.50
N LYS A 55 -12.64 -5.58 -9.96
CA LYS A 55 -13.53 -5.72 -8.79
C LYS A 55 -12.92 -5.10 -7.55
N PHE A 56 -11.62 -5.31 -7.37
CA PHE A 56 -10.86 -4.73 -6.27
C PHE A 56 -10.73 -3.20 -6.43
N CYS A 57 -10.46 -2.72 -7.63
CA CYS A 57 -10.46 -1.27 -7.92
C CYS A 57 -11.81 -0.62 -7.59
N LYS A 58 -12.92 -1.25 -7.95
CA LYS A 58 -14.26 -0.77 -7.59
C LYS A 58 -14.52 -0.79 -6.09
N LEU A 59 -13.97 -1.78 -5.38
CA LEU A 59 -14.02 -1.81 -3.92
C LEU A 59 -13.33 -0.58 -3.33
N LEU A 60 -12.08 -0.30 -3.74
CA LEU A 60 -11.34 0.87 -3.26
C LEU A 60 -12.07 2.20 -3.59
N SER A 61 -12.61 2.32 -4.80
CA SER A 61 -13.40 3.52 -5.16
C SER A 61 -14.62 3.71 -4.26
N ARG A 62 -15.34 2.64 -3.92
CA ARG A 62 -16.46 2.72 -2.97
C ARG A 62 -16.00 3.10 -1.56
N ARG A 63 -14.82 2.62 -1.13
CA ARG A 63 -14.23 2.98 0.16
C ARG A 63 -13.91 4.47 0.23
N VAL A 64 -13.31 5.02 -0.82
CA VAL A 64 -13.07 6.48 -0.94
C VAL A 64 -14.39 7.27 -0.86
N THR A 65 -15.41 6.85 -1.60
CA THR A 65 -16.73 7.52 -1.59
C THR A 65 -17.38 7.47 -0.20
N ARG A 66 -17.12 6.43 0.57
CA ARG A 66 -17.62 6.25 1.94
C ARG A 66 -16.87 7.13 2.96
N GLY A 67 -15.70 7.67 2.63
CA GLY A 67 -14.90 8.51 3.51
C GLY A 67 -13.60 7.88 3.99
N ASP A 68 -13.23 6.70 3.47
CA ASP A 68 -11.92 6.13 3.73
C ASP A 68 -10.83 6.87 2.94
N GLU A 69 -9.60 6.81 3.43
CA GLU A 69 -8.42 7.39 2.82
C GLU A 69 -7.57 6.29 2.18
N LEU A 70 -7.05 6.57 0.99
CA LEU A 70 -6.04 5.73 0.34
C LEU A 70 -4.69 6.45 0.38
N ALA A 71 -3.64 5.73 0.77
CA ALA A 71 -2.27 6.19 0.66
C ALA A 71 -1.46 5.20 -0.20
N LEU A 72 -0.49 5.71 -0.94
CA LEU A 72 0.40 4.89 -1.73
C LEU A 72 1.45 4.23 -0.83
N HIS A 73 1.59 2.91 -0.90
CA HIS A 73 2.51 2.12 -0.08
C HIS A 73 3.52 1.38 -0.94
N GLY A 74 4.62 2.06 -1.27
CA GLY A 74 5.55 1.54 -2.27
C GLY A 74 4.91 1.41 -3.65
N PHE A 75 5.50 0.57 -4.50
CA PHE A 75 4.90 0.12 -5.76
C PHE A 75 4.79 -1.41 -5.80
N TYR A 76 5.87 -2.11 -5.43
CA TYR A 76 5.93 -3.57 -5.35
C TYR A 76 5.96 -4.10 -3.92
N HIS A 77 6.31 -3.26 -2.95
CA HIS A 77 6.53 -3.63 -1.55
C HIS A 77 7.54 -4.81 -1.42
N TYR A 78 8.59 -4.78 -2.23
CA TYR A 78 9.59 -5.84 -2.35
C TYR A 78 10.97 -5.27 -2.70
N ASP A 79 12.01 -5.72 -2.00
CA ASP A 79 13.39 -5.34 -2.29
C ASP A 79 13.93 -6.15 -3.47
N ASP A 80 13.81 -5.63 -4.68
CA ASP A 80 14.31 -6.18 -5.93
C ASP A 80 15.59 -5.47 -6.45
N ALA A 81 16.18 -4.62 -5.63
CA ALA A 81 17.44 -3.94 -5.97
C ALA A 81 18.60 -4.95 -6.15
N PRO A 82 19.70 -4.56 -6.83
CA PRO A 82 20.87 -5.40 -7.00
C PRO A 82 21.38 -6.00 -5.67
N PRO A 83 22.06 -7.16 -5.69
CA PRO A 83 22.50 -7.84 -4.47
C PRO A 83 23.27 -6.92 -3.50
N PRO A 84 23.13 -7.14 -2.18
CA PRO A 84 23.86 -6.37 -1.17
C PRO A 84 25.37 -6.47 -1.40
N ARG A 85 26.07 -5.35 -1.26
CA ARG A 85 27.52 -5.27 -1.46
C ARG A 85 28.32 -5.16 -0.17
N THR A 86 27.65 -4.90 0.95
CA THR A 86 28.28 -4.77 2.27
C THR A 86 27.57 -5.63 3.31
N PRO A 87 28.24 -6.05 4.40
CA PRO A 87 27.59 -6.80 5.48
C PRO A 87 26.39 -6.07 6.10
N GLY A 88 26.48 -4.75 6.23
CA GLY A 88 25.35 -3.93 6.73
C GLY A 88 24.14 -3.95 5.79
N GLN A 89 24.37 -3.83 4.48
CA GLN A 89 23.31 -3.98 3.48
C GLN A 89 22.70 -5.38 3.51
N TYR A 90 23.54 -6.42 3.65
CA TYR A 90 23.06 -7.79 3.74
C TYR A 90 22.15 -7.97 4.95
N PHE A 91 22.57 -7.48 6.13
CA PHE A 91 21.77 -7.53 7.34
C PHE A 91 20.42 -6.82 7.17
N MET A 92 20.43 -5.57 6.70
CA MET A 92 19.20 -4.77 6.53
C MET A 92 18.24 -5.37 5.50
N ARG A 93 18.78 -5.92 4.39
CA ARG A 93 17.97 -6.33 3.23
C ARG A 93 17.64 -7.81 3.18
N ARG A 94 18.23 -8.64 4.02
CA ARG A 94 18.03 -10.11 4.00
C ARG A 94 17.69 -10.70 5.36
N ILE A 95 18.03 -10.01 6.44
CA ILE A 95 17.80 -10.47 7.81
C ILE A 95 16.72 -9.62 8.49
N TYR A 96 16.85 -8.30 8.42
CA TYR A 96 15.92 -7.38 9.06
C TYR A 96 14.60 -7.26 8.29
N THR A 97 14.66 -7.00 6.97
CA THR A 97 13.47 -6.97 6.10
C THR A 97 13.86 -7.18 4.64
N TRP A 98 13.04 -7.86 3.87
CA TRP A 98 13.11 -7.96 2.41
C TRP A 98 12.06 -7.11 1.70
N GLU A 99 11.27 -6.36 2.45
CA GLU A 99 10.20 -5.50 1.96
C GLU A 99 10.62 -4.03 1.86
N GLY A 100 11.89 -3.73 2.13
CA GLY A 100 12.46 -2.39 2.03
C GLY A 100 12.69 -1.95 0.59
N GLU A 101 11.60 -1.80 -0.18
CA GLU A 101 11.64 -1.51 -1.62
C GLU A 101 12.55 -0.34 -1.99
N PHE A 102 12.48 0.75 -1.24
CA PHE A 102 13.23 1.98 -1.54
C PHE A 102 14.61 2.05 -0.88
N TYR A 103 14.98 1.08 -0.06
CA TYR A 103 16.23 1.14 0.71
C TYR A 103 17.49 1.17 -0.16
N ALA A 104 17.50 0.41 -1.25
CA ALA A 104 18.69 0.27 -2.10
C ALA A 104 18.42 0.63 -3.57
N LEU A 105 17.28 1.22 -3.90
CA LEU A 105 16.99 1.75 -5.22
C LEU A 105 17.85 2.99 -5.48
N ASP A 106 18.26 3.17 -6.75
CA ASP A 106 18.78 4.46 -7.15
C ASP A 106 17.65 5.51 -7.25
N HIS A 107 18.03 6.77 -7.28
CA HIS A 107 17.09 7.88 -7.28
C HIS A 107 16.18 7.89 -8.52
N ALA A 108 16.68 7.48 -9.69
CA ALA A 108 15.91 7.46 -10.92
C ALA A 108 14.81 6.39 -10.88
N GLU A 109 15.16 5.18 -10.43
CA GLU A 109 14.19 4.09 -10.28
C GLU A 109 13.15 4.40 -9.19
N ALA A 110 13.58 4.91 -8.04
CA ALA A 110 12.67 5.34 -6.98
C ALA A 110 11.65 6.37 -7.48
N LYS A 111 12.12 7.37 -8.24
CA LYS A 111 11.25 8.37 -8.87
C LYS A 111 10.28 7.75 -9.87
N THR A 112 10.73 6.80 -10.67
CA THR A 112 9.89 6.10 -11.65
C THR A 112 8.76 5.35 -10.98
N ARG A 113 9.04 4.61 -9.91
CA ARG A 113 8.01 3.86 -9.15
C ARG A 113 7.00 4.78 -8.47
N LEU A 114 7.48 5.84 -7.84
CA LEU A 114 6.59 6.84 -7.23
C LEU A 114 5.68 7.48 -8.29
N ALA A 115 6.25 7.90 -9.44
CA ALA A 115 5.48 8.49 -10.52
C ALA A 115 4.42 7.53 -11.07
N ALA A 116 4.75 6.25 -11.23
CA ALA A 116 3.81 5.22 -11.67
C ALA A 116 2.66 5.02 -10.67
N GLY A 117 2.95 5.00 -9.38
CA GLY A 117 1.93 4.91 -8.33
C GLY A 117 1.01 6.13 -8.29
N ILE A 118 1.57 7.33 -8.38
CA ILE A 118 0.81 8.60 -8.46
C ILE A 118 -0.09 8.59 -9.68
N GLU A 119 0.42 8.18 -10.84
CA GLU A 119 -0.33 8.11 -12.08
C GLU A 119 -1.49 7.10 -12.03
N LEU A 120 -1.28 5.96 -11.36
CA LEU A 120 -2.34 4.98 -11.10
C LEU A 120 -3.49 5.62 -10.31
N PHE A 121 -3.19 6.28 -9.20
CA PHE A 121 -4.20 6.97 -8.39
C PHE A 121 -4.95 8.02 -9.22
N ARG A 122 -4.21 8.80 -10.01
CA ARG A 122 -4.79 9.83 -10.88
C ARG A 122 -5.77 9.23 -11.92
N ARG A 123 -5.37 8.14 -12.60
CA ARG A 123 -6.24 7.47 -13.59
C ARG A 123 -7.50 6.89 -12.95
N ARG A 124 -7.41 6.42 -11.72
CA ARG A 124 -8.56 5.88 -10.97
C ARG A 124 -9.42 6.95 -10.32
N GLY A 125 -9.00 8.21 -10.35
CA GLY A 125 -9.70 9.31 -9.67
C GLY A 125 -9.65 9.21 -8.15
N TRP A 126 -8.65 8.52 -7.60
CA TRP A 126 -8.44 8.41 -6.17
C TRP A 126 -7.62 9.59 -5.65
N PRO A 127 -8.10 10.32 -4.62
CA PRO A 127 -7.27 11.32 -3.97
C PRO A 127 -6.01 10.68 -3.38
N LEU A 128 -4.85 11.28 -3.63
CA LEU A 128 -3.58 10.85 -3.03
C LEU A 128 -3.14 11.86 -1.98
N HIS A 129 -3.23 11.49 -0.72
CA HIS A 129 -2.88 12.36 0.41
C HIS A 129 -1.54 12.01 1.03
N GLY A 130 -0.97 10.85 0.74
CA GLY A 130 0.27 10.44 1.35
C GLY A 130 0.95 9.26 0.66
N PHE A 131 2.23 9.11 1.01
CA PHE A 131 3.08 7.98 0.68
C PHE A 131 3.70 7.43 1.98
N VAL A 132 3.70 6.13 2.11
CA VAL A 132 4.24 5.42 3.28
C VAL A 132 5.19 4.32 2.82
#